data_f9b91298e7bfa472f7a46f9bed19eedb
#
_entry.id   f9b91298e7bfa472f7a46f9bed19eedb
#
_cell.length_a   1.000
_cell.length_b   1.000
_cell.length_c   1.000
_cell.angle_alpha   90.00
_cell.angle_beta   90.00
_cell.angle_gamma   90.00
#
_symmetry.space_group_name_H-M   'P 1'
#
loop_
_entity.id
_entity.type
_entity.pdbx_description
1 polymer ?
#
loop_
_entity_poly.entity_id
_entity_poly.type
_entity_poly.pdbx_seq_one_letter_code
_entity_poly.pdbx_strand_id
1 'polypeptide(L)'
;MMVACVDAQRDTYGVESICAHLPIAPSTYWRHKAQEADPTRRAARVQRDAVLRPTIARVWHEQEQVYGAEKVWRQLKRDGVVVARCTVERLMKDLGLRGVVRGGPAVVTTSPDATAAVPDLVDRQFSATRPNQLWVSDFTYVATAEGFVYTAFVIDVFARRIVGWKVAATMHTDFVLDALEQALLRRGTDDLPDLVHHSDRGVQYVSMRYSTRLAAAGIAPSVGRRGDSYDNALAESVIGLYKTEVIGRRDRWQGLEDVEFATLRWVDWFNHRRLFGPIGYVPPAEYEARYYQQATAA
;
A
#
# COMPACT_ATOMS: atom_id res chain seq x y z
N MET A 1 1.97 -29.19 -25.80
CA MET A 1 1.04 -29.74 -26.83
C MET A 1 1.63 -30.94 -27.59
N MET A 2 2.81 -30.84 -28.26
CA MET A 2 3.40 -31.96 -29.01
C MET A 2 3.70 -33.21 -28.17
N VAL A 3 4.37 -33.04 -27.01
CA VAL A 3 4.69 -34.18 -26.11
C VAL A 3 3.40 -34.91 -25.66
N ALA A 4 2.36 -34.18 -25.31
CA ALA A 4 1.08 -34.76 -24.90
C ALA A 4 0.39 -35.53 -26.07
N CYS A 5 0.56 -35.07 -27.31
CA CYS A 5 0.08 -35.79 -28.50
C CYS A 5 0.82 -37.11 -28.67
N VAL A 6 2.15 -37.11 -28.52
CA VAL A 6 2.96 -38.33 -28.55
C VAL A 6 2.56 -39.28 -27.40
N ASP A 7 2.38 -38.78 -26.19
CA ASP A 7 1.98 -39.58 -25.02
C ASP A 7 0.62 -40.29 -25.25
N ALA A 8 -0.33 -39.60 -25.88
CA ALA A 8 -1.68 -40.16 -26.14
C ALA A 8 -1.68 -41.29 -27.17
N GLN A 9 -0.69 -41.37 -28.07
CA GLN A 9 -0.69 -42.28 -29.21
C GLN A 9 0.49 -43.27 -29.23
N ARG A 10 1.46 -43.12 -28.29
CA ARG A 10 2.73 -43.88 -28.29
C ARG A 10 2.55 -45.37 -28.18
N ASP A 11 1.51 -45.84 -27.47
CA ASP A 11 1.27 -47.26 -27.22
C ASP A 11 0.65 -47.95 -28.47
N THR A 12 0.05 -47.17 -29.37
CA THR A 12 -0.56 -47.67 -30.62
C THR A 12 0.43 -47.60 -31.81
N TYR A 13 1.16 -46.50 -31.96
CA TYR A 13 1.95 -46.23 -33.17
C TYR A 13 3.46 -46.18 -32.95
N GLY A 14 3.93 -46.16 -31.69
CA GLY A 14 5.31 -45.99 -31.37
C GLY A 14 5.81 -44.52 -31.47
N VAL A 15 6.81 -44.16 -30.64
CA VAL A 15 7.28 -42.76 -30.55
C VAL A 15 7.96 -42.32 -31.85
N GLU A 16 8.77 -43.16 -32.47
CA GLU A 16 9.54 -42.85 -33.69
C GLU A 16 8.57 -42.54 -34.85
N SER A 17 7.55 -43.40 -35.06
CA SER A 17 6.56 -43.22 -36.13
C SER A 17 5.77 -41.93 -35.98
N ILE A 18 5.36 -41.58 -34.76
CA ILE A 18 4.62 -40.33 -34.49
C ILE A 18 5.54 -39.11 -34.72
N CYS A 19 6.78 -39.16 -34.23
CA CYS A 19 7.76 -38.08 -34.41
C CYS A 19 8.18 -37.88 -35.87
N ALA A 20 8.08 -38.87 -36.73
CA ALA A 20 8.32 -38.74 -38.18
C ALA A 20 7.29 -37.80 -38.85
N HIS A 21 6.07 -37.68 -38.26
CA HIS A 21 4.97 -36.84 -38.78
C HIS A 21 4.78 -35.52 -37.97
N LEU A 22 5.52 -35.35 -36.87
CA LEU A 22 5.45 -34.17 -36.06
C LEU A 22 6.79 -33.41 -36.06
N PRO A 23 6.83 -32.10 -35.91
CA PRO A 23 8.05 -31.31 -35.85
C PRO A 23 8.72 -31.44 -34.46
N ILE A 24 8.95 -32.68 -34.00
CA ILE A 24 9.62 -33.03 -32.75
C ILE A 24 10.50 -34.26 -32.94
N ALA A 25 11.81 -34.16 -32.60
CA ALA A 25 12.69 -35.32 -32.66
C ALA A 25 12.38 -36.31 -31.51
N PRO A 26 12.49 -37.64 -31.72
CA PRO A 26 12.33 -38.65 -30.66
C PRO A 26 13.24 -38.38 -29.45
N SER A 27 14.47 -37.93 -29.66
CA SER A 27 15.41 -37.56 -28.59
C SER A 27 14.90 -36.40 -27.72
N THR A 28 14.16 -35.44 -28.32
CA THR A 28 13.52 -34.33 -27.58
C THR A 28 12.37 -34.83 -26.70
N TYR A 29 11.56 -35.74 -27.23
CA TYR A 29 10.49 -36.40 -26.47
C TYR A 29 11.07 -37.17 -25.27
N TRP A 30 12.06 -38.04 -25.49
CA TRP A 30 12.67 -38.86 -24.42
C TRP A 30 13.39 -38.01 -23.38
N ARG A 31 14.05 -36.93 -23.81
CA ARG A 31 14.64 -35.95 -22.87
C ARG A 31 13.53 -35.28 -22.00
N HIS A 32 12.41 -34.93 -22.58
CA HIS A 32 11.30 -34.37 -21.82
C HIS A 32 10.75 -35.36 -20.80
N LYS A 33 10.55 -36.62 -21.19
CA LYS A 33 10.09 -37.70 -20.29
C LYS A 33 11.09 -37.94 -19.16
N ALA A 34 12.38 -37.96 -19.47
CA ALA A 34 13.44 -38.09 -18.45
C ALA A 34 13.42 -36.91 -17.45
N GLN A 35 13.14 -35.68 -17.92
CA GLN A 35 13.02 -34.51 -17.07
C GLN A 35 11.70 -34.43 -16.29
N GLU A 36 10.66 -35.12 -16.74
CA GLU A 36 9.42 -35.30 -15.96
C GLU A 36 9.65 -36.30 -14.82
N ALA A 37 10.28 -37.42 -15.12
CA ALA A 37 10.57 -38.45 -14.14
C ALA A 37 11.60 -37.99 -13.08
N ASP A 38 12.60 -37.22 -13.52
CA ASP A 38 13.64 -36.69 -12.65
C ASP A 38 13.83 -35.17 -12.88
N PRO A 39 13.23 -34.30 -12.08
CA PRO A 39 13.36 -32.85 -12.18
C PRO A 39 14.79 -32.33 -12.10
N THR A 40 15.72 -33.08 -11.52
CA THR A 40 17.15 -32.66 -11.41
C THR A 40 17.84 -32.62 -12.76
N ARG A 41 17.30 -33.31 -13.77
CA ARG A 41 17.80 -33.30 -15.17
C ARG A 41 17.37 -32.05 -15.95
N ARG A 42 16.52 -31.20 -15.37
CA ARG A 42 16.13 -29.90 -15.98
C ARG A 42 17.29 -28.94 -15.94
N ALA A 43 17.35 -28.00 -16.89
CA ALA A 43 18.35 -26.94 -16.87
C ALA A 43 18.31 -26.17 -15.52
N ALA A 44 19.46 -25.78 -15.01
CA ALA A 44 19.61 -25.11 -13.72
C ALA A 44 18.68 -23.89 -13.56
N ARG A 45 18.46 -23.14 -14.66
CA ARG A 45 17.49 -22.04 -14.69
C ARG A 45 16.06 -22.51 -14.40
N VAL A 46 15.63 -23.63 -15.00
CA VAL A 46 14.26 -24.17 -14.82
C VAL A 46 14.05 -24.66 -13.39
N GLN A 47 15.08 -25.31 -12.82
CA GLN A 47 15.05 -25.74 -11.42
C GLN A 47 14.93 -24.53 -10.47
N ARG A 48 15.75 -23.50 -10.70
CA ARG A 48 15.70 -22.25 -9.93
C ARG A 48 14.37 -21.54 -10.05
N ASP A 49 13.82 -21.45 -11.26
CA ASP A 49 12.50 -20.84 -11.50
C ASP A 49 11.39 -21.61 -10.78
N ALA A 50 11.46 -22.93 -10.71
CA ALA A 50 10.49 -23.75 -9.99
C ALA A 50 10.46 -23.46 -8.48
N VAL A 51 11.61 -23.16 -7.87
CA VAL A 51 11.70 -22.73 -6.45
C VAL A 51 11.24 -21.30 -6.27
N LEU A 52 11.57 -20.40 -7.20
CA LEU A 52 11.24 -18.98 -7.08
C LEU A 52 9.75 -18.68 -7.30
N ARG A 53 9.04 -19.41 -8.17
CA ARG A 53 7.63 -19.18 -8.48
C ARG A 53 6.73 -19.19 -7.23
N PRO A 54 6.74 -20.23 -6.38
CA PRO A 54 5.90 -20.23 -5.17
C PRO A 54 6.33 -19.15 -4.18
N THR A 55 7.62 -18.85 -4.07
CA THR A 55 8.14 -17.80 -3.18
C THR A 55 7.66 -16.41 -3.61
N ILE A 56 7.72 -16.11 -4.92
CA ILE A 56 7.22 -14.86 -5.49
C ILE A 56 5.70 -14.73 -5.28
N ALA A 57 4.95 -15.81 -5.54
CA ALA A 57 3.50 -15.82 -5.34
C ALA A 57 3.14 -15.60 -3.87
N ARG A 58 3.83 -16.27 -2.93
CA ARG A 58 3.64 -16.08 -1.49
C ARG A 58 3.86 -14.62 -1.09
N VAL A 59 4.99 -14.01 -1.46
CA VAL A 59 5.29 -12.60 -1.15
C VAL A 59 4.21 -11.68 -1.72
N TRP A 60 3.76 -11.91 -2.94
CA TRP A 60 2.72 -11.08 -3.55
C TRP A 60 1.38 -11.18 -2.82
N HIS A 61 0.99 -12.39 -2.37
CA HIS A 61 -0.22 -12.59 -1.57
C HIS A 61 -0.10 -11.97 -0.17
N GLU A 62 1.01 -12.18 0.54
CA GLU A 62 1.27 -11.60 1.87
C GLU A 62 1.28 -10.07 1.85
N GLN A 63 1.61 -9.47 0.70
CA GLN A 63 1.60 -8.02 0.50
C GLN A 63 0.30 -7.52 -0.15
N GLU A 64 -0.81 -8.12 0.25
CA GLU A 64 -2.18 -7.74 -0.12
C GLU A 64 -2.38 -7.66 -1.65
N GLN A 65 -1.54 -8.37 -2.44
CA GLN A 65 -1.57 -8.35 -3.91
C GLN A 65 -1.38 -6.94 -4.51
N VAL A 66 -0.78 -6.02 -3.76
CA VAL A 66 -0.54 -4.62 -4.15
C VAL A 66 0.79 -4.46 -4.88
N TYR A 67 1.80 -5.28 -4.52
CA TYR A 67 3.15 -5.07 -5.00
C TYR A 67 3.32 -5.41 -6.48
N GLY A 68 3.92 -4.48 -7.23
CA GLY A 68 4.55 -4.77 -8.51
C GLY A 68 5.96 -5.38 -8.33
N ALA A 69 6.59 -5.75 -9.44
CA ALA A 69 7.86 -6.49 -9.45
C ALA A 69 8.99 -5.83 -8.65
N GLU A 70 9.09 -4.49 -8.65
CA GLU A 70 10.08 -3.75 -7.88
C GLU A 70 9.94 -4.02 -6.37
N LYS A 71 8.73 -3.91 -5.82
CA LYS A 71 8.50 -4.12 -4.38
C LYS A 71 8.57 -5.59 -4.01
N VAL A 72 8.11 -6.51 -4.86
CA VAL A 72 8.29 -7.96 -4.65
C VAL A 72 9.78 -8.31 -4.62
N TRP A 73 10.58 -7.79 -5.55
CA TRP A 73 12.04 -7.99 -5.56
C TRP A 73 12.70 -7.46 -4.29
N ARG A 74 12.31 -6.26 -3.83
CA ARG A 74 12.84 -5.66 -2.59
C ARG A 74 12.46 -6.49 -1.36
N GLN A 75 11.25 -7.00 -1.31
CA GLN A 75 10.81 -7.87 -0.22
C GLN A 75 11.59 -9.18 -0.22
N LEU A 76 11.74 -9.83 -1.37
CA LEU A 76 12.58 -11.04 -1.51
C LEU A 76 14.00 -10.80 -1.02
N LYS A 77 14.62 -9.65 -1.35
CA LYS A 77 15.94 -9.27 -0.87
C LYS A 77 15.97 -9.12 0.66
N ARG A 78 14.92 -8.54 1.27
CA ARG A 78 14.78 -8.45 2.74
C ARG A 78 14.65 -9.85 3.38
N ASP A 79 13.97 -10.75 2.70
CA ASP A 79 13.78 -12.15 3.13
C ASP A 79 15.05 -13.01 2.88
N GLY A 80 16.16 -12.42 2.41
CA GLY A 80 17.43 -13.12 2.13
C GLY A 80 17.46 -13.87 0.80
N VAL A 81 16.45 -13.72 -0.05
CA VAL A 81 16.40 -14.38 -1.37
C VAL A 81 17.17 -13.57 -2.41
N VAL A 82 18.30 -14.09 -2.85
CA VAL A 82 19.15 -13.45 -3.87
C VAL A 82 18.62 -13.77 -5.27
N VAL A 83 18.00 -12.79 -5.90
CA VAL A 83 17.43 -12.91 -7.25
C VAL A 83 17.54 -11.59 -8.00
N ALA A 84 17.77 -11.63 -9.31
CA ALA A 84 17.78 -10.43 -10.15
C ALA A 84 16.33 -9.93 -10.36
N ARG A 85 16.14 -8.59 -10.36
CA ARG A 85 14.83 -7.95 -10.57
C ARG A 85 14.15 -8.41 -11.87
N CYS A 86 14.91 -8.50 -12.98
CA CYS A 86 14.38 -8.96 -14.26
C CYS A 86 13.83 -10.41 -14.22
N THR A 87 14.41 -11.27 -13.36
CA THR A 87 13.87 -12.62 -13.13
C THR A 87 12.51 -12.55 -12.42
N VAL A 88 12.37 -11.68 -11.41
CA VAL A 88 11.11 -11.48 -10.71
C VAL A 88 10.05 -10.92 -11.68
N GLU A 89 10.38 -9.92 -12.50
CA GLU A 89 9.50 -9.35 -13.52
C GLU A 89 8.98 -10.42 -14.48
N ARG A 90 9.88 -11.25 -15.00
CA ARG A 90 9.53 -12.35 -15.91
C ARG A 90 8.62 -13.38 -15.23
N LEU A 91 8.99 -13.83 -14.03
CA LEU A 91 8.23 -14.86 -13.33
C LEU A 91 6.84 -14.34 -12.87
N MET A 92 6.74 -13.08 -12.44
CA MET A 92 5.45 -12.47 -12.15
C MET A 92 4.57 -12.39 -13.39
N LYS A 93 5.14 -12.00 -14.54
CA LYS A 93 4.42 -12.00 -15.82
C LYS A 93 3.93 -13.40 -16.20
N ASP A 94 4.80 -14.42 -16.08
CA ASP A 94 4.46 -15.81 -16.36
C ASP A 94 3.35 -16.36 -15.44
N LEU A 95 3.29 -15.87 -14.18
CA LEU A 95 2.28 -16.22 -13.18
C LEU A 95 1.00 -15.36 -13.29
N GLY A 96 0.97 -14.36 -14.18
CA GLY A 96 -0.15 -13.43 -14.28
C GLY A 96 -0.27 -12.46 -13.11
N LEU A 97 0.76 -12.34 -12.26
CA LEU A 97 0.77 -11.47 -11.09
C LEU A 97 1.07 -10.02 -11.49
N ARG A 98 0.25 -9.10 -11.03
CA ARG A 98 0.40 -7.66 -11.32
C ARG A 98 0.26 -6.86 -10.04
N GLY A 99 1.03 -5.77 -9.94
CA GLY A 99 0.84 -4.78 -8.89
C GLY A 99 -0.31 -3.83 -9.21
N VAL A 100 -0.82 -3.19 -8.18
CA VAL A 100 -1.84 -2.15 -8.32
C VAL A 100 -1.19 -0.89 -8.88
N VAL A 101 -1.81 -0.30 -9.90
CA VAL A 101 -1.36 0.95 -10.53
C VAL A 101 -2.37 2.04 -10.22
N ARG A 102 -1.89 3.21 -9.83
CA ARG A 102 -2.74 4.39 -9.62
C ARG A 102 -3.36 4.77 -10.97
N GLY A 103 -4.68 4.69 -11.06
CA GLY A 103 -5.42 5.06 -12.29
C GLY A 103 -5.84 6.51 -12.28
N GLY A 104 -5.82 7.17 -13.46
CA GLY A 104 -6.44 8.45 -13.75
C GLY A 104 -5.93 9.71 -13.03
N PRO A 105 -6.22 10.91 -13.58
CA PRO A 105 -5.98 12.16 -12.88
C PRO A 105 -6.90 12.30 -11.66
N ALA A 106 -6.39 12.89 -10.56
CA ALA A 106 -7.18 13.21 -9.39
C ALA A 106 -8.29 14.22 -9.77
N VAL A 107 -9.52 13.93 -9.38
CA VAL A 107 -10.62 14.91 -9.46
C VAL A 107 -10.41 15.90 -8.31
N VAL A 108 -10.15 17.15 -8.64
CA VAL A 108 -10.04 18.24 -7.67
C VAL A 108 -11.44 18.70 -7.31
N THR A 109 -11.84 18.52 -6.07
CA THR A 109 -13.10 19.09 -5.52
C THR A 109 -12.79 20.42 -4.84
N THR A 110 -13.42 21.49 -5.31
CA THR A 110 -13.39 22.81 -4.65
C THR A 110 -14.41 22.83 -3.51
N SER A 111 -13.96 23.19 -2.30
CA SER A 111 -14.81 23.34 -1.13
C SER A 111 -15.35 24.77 -1.01
N PRO A 112 -16.59 24.99 -0.54
CA PRO A 112 -17.15 26.33 -0.34
C PRO A 112 -16.57 27.05 0.90
N ASP A 113 -16.81 28.35 0.96
CA ASP A 113 -16.27 29.33 1.89
C ASP A 113 -16.31 28.96 3.38
N ALA A 114 -15.14 28.91 4.01
CA ALA A 114 -15.01 29.06 5.45
C ALA A 114 -13.99 30.18 5.75
N THR A 115 -14.45 31.25 6.37
CA THR A 115 -13.64 32.37 6.85
C THR A 115 -13.02 31.99 8.19
N ALA A 116 -11.89 31.30 8.20
CA ALA A 116 -11.14 31.05 9.43
C ALA A 116 -9.72 31.66 9.33
N ALA A 117 -9.35 32.38 10.37
CA ALA A 117 -8.08 33.11 10.49
C ALA A 117 -6.93 32.20 11.02
N VAL A 118 -6.89 30.93 10.65
CA VAL A 118 -5.78 30.03 11.03
C VAL A 118 -4.68 30.17 9.99
N PRO A 119 -3.43 30.49 10.38
CA PRO A 119 -2.31 30.64 9.45
C PRO A 119 -1.87 29.30 8.86
N ASP A 120 -1.29 29.35 7.64
CA ASP A 120 -0.52 28.25 7.09
C ASP A 120 0.91 28.29 7.66
N LEU A 121 1.24 27.31 8.51
CA LEU A 121 2.56 27.17 9.12
C LEU A 121 3.47 26.22 8.33
N VAL A 122 2.96 25.52 7.33
CA VAL A 122 3.67 24.45 6.61
C VAL A 122 4.28 24.97 5.32
N ASP A 123 3.62 25.92 4.63
CA ASP A 123 4.07 26.49 3.35
C ASP A 123 4.56 25.42 2.36
N ARG A 124 3.80 24.33 2.21
CA ARG A 124 4.10 23.17 1.34
C ARG A 124 5.35 22.37 1.71
N GLN A 125 5.98 22.64 2.85
CA GLN A 125 7.15 21.91 3.32
C GLN A 125 6.75 20.70 4.16
N PHE A 126 6.27 19.64 3.50
CA PHE A 126 5.87 18.38 4.16
C PHE A 126 7.11 17.54 4.52
N SER A 127 8.00 18.11 5.30
CA SER A 127 9.20 17.44 5.85
C SER A 127 9.24 17.61 7.37
N ALA A 128 9.69 16.57 8.05
CA ALA A 128 9.90 16.58 9.49
C ALA A 128 11.21 15.85 9.79
N THR A 129 11.93 16.31 10.82
CA THR A 129 13.22 15.73 11.23
C THR A 129 13.07 14.74 12.39
N ARG A 130 11.89 14.73 13.04
CA ARG A 130 11.55 13.83 14.15
C ARG A 130 10.07 13.42 14.10
N PRO A 131 9.71 12.28 14.71
CA PRO A 131 8.30 11.93 14.94
C PRO A 131 7.59 13.02 15.74
N ASN A 132 6.28 13.15 15.52
CA ASN A 132 5.42 14.11 16.22
C ASN A 132 5.84 15.59 16.08
N GLN A 133 6.49 15.95 14.98
CA GLN A 133 6.79 17.34 14.64
C GLN A 133 5.70 17.98 13.79
N LEU A 134 5.18 17.22 12.84
CA LEU A 134 4.11 17.66 11.95
C LEU A 134 3.18 16.48 11.66
N TRP A 135 1.89 16.66 11.93
CA TRP A 135 0.83 15.77 11.46
C TRP A 135 0.05 16.44 10.36
N VAL A 136 -0.37 15.66 9.38
CA VAL A 136 -1.32 16.09 8.33
C VAL A 136 -2.58 15.26 8.41
N SER A 137 -3.72 15.90 8.21
CA SER A 137 -5.02 15.22 8.21
C SER A 137 -5.82 15.55 6.96
N ASP A 138 -6.54 14.56 6.50
CA ASP A 138 -7.48 14.69 5.40
C ASP A 138 -8.50 13.55 5.47
N PHE A 139 -9.60 13.66 4.74
CA PHE A 139 -10.61 12.62 4.66
C PHE A 139 -11.11 12.40 3.23
N THR A 140 -11.72 11.27 3.03
CA THR A 140 -12.33 10.91 1.74
C THR A 140 -13.67 10.23 1.96
N TYR A 141 -14.43 10.06 0.89
CA TYR A 141 -15.68 9.32 0.90
C TYR A 141 -15.60 8.07 0.02
N VAL A 142 -16.38 7.08 0.38
CA VAL A 142 -16.54 5.79 -0.31
C VAL A 142 -18.02 5.58 -0.58
N ALA A 143 -18.38 5.34 -1.84
CA ALA A 143 -19.75 4.98 -2.20
C ALA A 143 -20.00 3.50 -1.81
N THR A 144 -21.07 3.26 -1.06
CA THR A 144 -21.52 1.93 -0.64
C THR A 144 -22.97 1.68 -1.04
N ALA A 145 -23.44 0.45 -0.86
CA ALA A 145 -24.85 0.12 -1.10
C ALA A 145 -25.82 0.87 -0.18
N GLU A 146 -25.35 1.26 1.01
CA GLU A 146 -26.13 1.97 2.04
C GLU A 146 -25.96 3.48 1.98
N GLY A 147 -25.19 4.02 1.02
CA GLY A 147 -24.89 5.44 0.89
C GLY A 147 -23.40 5.75 0.98
N PHE A 148 -23.05 7.01 1.23
CA PHE A 148 -21.66 7.40 1.39
C PHE A 148 -21.15 7.11 2.81
N VAL A 149 -19.91 6.61 2.87
CA VAL A 149 -19.14 6.42 4.09
C VAL A 149 -17.89 7.27 3.99
N TYR A 150 -17.47 7.87 5.09
CA TYR A 150 -16.34 8.80 5.14
C TYR A 150 -15.18 8.19 5.92
N THR A 151 -13.95 8.36 5.43
CA THR A 151 -12.74 7.86 6.07
C THR A 151 -11.76 9.00 6.28
N ALA A 152 -11.41 9.29 7.54
CA ALA A 152 -10.42 10.29 7.92
C ALA A 152 -9.10 9.62 8.31
N PHE A 153 -7.98 10.28 8.03
CA PHE A 153 -6.64 9.85 8.43
C PHE A 153 -5.89 11.00 9.08
N VAL A 154 -5.09 10.67 10.12
CA VAL A 154 -4.06 11.53 10.70
C VAL A 154 -2.72 10.84 10.44
N ILE A 155 -1.78 11.54 9.82
CA ILE A 155 -0.52 10.98 9.31
C ILE A 155 0.65 11.78 9.88
N ASP A 156 1.57 11.10 10.55
CA ASP A 156 2.84 11.68 10.96
C ASP A 156 3.76 11.85 9.74
N VAL A 157 4.18 13.08 9.50
CA VAL A 157 4.96 13.45 8.29
C VAL A 157 6.36 12.83 8.30
N PHE A 158 6.99 12.65 9.47
CA PHE A 158 8.33 12.08 9.55
C PHE A 158 8.42 10.68 8.96
N ALA A 159 7.63 9.77 9.50
CA ALA A 159 7.64 8.36 9.10
C ALA A 159 6.57 8.01 8.05
N ARG A 160 5.71 8.96 7.68
CA ARG A 160 4.52 8.70 6.85
C ARG A 160 3.56 7.70 7.50
N ARG A 161 3.63 7.58 8.82
CA ARG A 161 2.84 6.63 9.61
C ARG A 161 1.43 7.17 9.85
N ILE A 162 0.43 6.35 9.60
CA ILE A 162 -0.96 6.66 9.95
C ILE A 162 -1.09 6.46 11.46
N VAL A 163 -1.26 7.56 12.19
CA VAL A 163 -1.33 7.57 13.66
C VAL A 163 -2.76 7.56 14.17
N GLY A 164 -3.71 8.06 13.37
CA GLY A 164 -5.13 8.00 13.67
C GLY A 164 -5.96 7.82 12.39
N TRP A 165 -7.11 7.19 12.55
CA TRP A 165 -8.08 7.02 11.46
C TRP A 165 -9.47 6.74 12.01
N LYS A 166 -10.50 7.08 11.24
CA LYS A 166 -11.90 6.78 11.58
C LYS A 166 -12.70 6.59 10.31
N VAL A 167 -13.66 5.66 10.36
CA VAL A 167 -14.70 5.50 9.34
C VAL A 167 -16.04 5.83 9.96
N ALA A 168 -16.88 6.61 9.25
CA ALA A 168 -18.17 7.03 9.74
C ALA A 168 -19.21 7.14 8.61
N ALA A 169 -20.48 6.97 8.94
CA ALA A 169 -21.60 7.15 8.00
C ALA A 169 -21.93 8.63 7.76
N THR A 170 -21.43 9.56 8.58
CA THR A 170 -21.73 10.98 8.48
C THR A 170 -20.46 11.82 8.50
N MET A 171 -20.50 12.96 7.82
CA MET A 171 -19.39 13.91 7.68
C MET A 171 -19.42 14.99 8.79
N HIS A 172 -19.88 14.64 10.01
CA HIS A 172 -19.84 15.58 11.13
C HIS A 172 -18.44 15.73 11.72
N THR A 173 -18.19 16.83 12.43
CA THR A 173 -16.88 17.10 13.07
C THR A 173 -16.41 15.96 13.98
N ASP A 174 -17.34 15.20 14.57
CA ASP A 174 -17.03 14.11 15.50
C ASP A 174 -16.15 13.02 14.86
N PHE A 175 -16.34 12.71 13.57
CA PHE A 175 -15.54 11.64 12.95
C PHE A 175 -14.05 12.02 12.75
N VAL A 176 -13.75 13.30 12.44
CA VAL A 176 -12.36 13.77 12.36
C VAL A 176 -11.74 13.94 13.75
N LEU A 177 -12.57 14.29 14.74
CA LEU A 177 -12.16 14.30 16.15
C LEU A 177 -11.80 12.90 16.66
N ASP A 178 -12.59 11.88 16.34
CA ASP A 178 -12.31 10.50 16.72
C ASP A 178 -10.97 10.03 16.14
N ALA A 179 -10.65 10.42 14.90
CA ALA A 179 -9.34 10.12 14.30
C ALA A 179 -8.19 10.83 15.04
N LEU A 180 -8.39 12.09 15.44
CA LEU A 180 -7.43 12.85 16.24
C LEU A 180 -7.26 12.24 17.63
N GLU A 181 -8.35 11.89 18.32
CA GLU A 181 -8.28 11.24 19.65
C GLU A 181 -7.51 9.92 19.61
N GLN A 182 -7.75 9.12 18.56
CA GLN A 182 -6.99 7.88 18.37
C GLN A 182 -5.49 8.17 18.20
N ALA A 183 -5.11 9.24 17.47
CA ALA A 183 -3.73 9.63 17.29
C ALA A 183 -3.11 10.08 18.63
N LEU A 184 -3.81 10.90 19.40
CA LEU A 184 -3.38 11.38 20.73
C LEU A 184 -3.20 10.22 21.72
N LEU A 185 -4.15 9.29 21.77
CA LEU A 185 -4.05 8.10 22.63
C LEU A 185 -2.84 7.22 22.29
N ARG A 186 -2.55 7.07 21.00
CA ARG A 186 -1.40 6.25 20.55
C ARG A 186 -0.05 6.88 20.82
N ARG A 187 0.00 8.21 20.85
CA ARG A 187 1.26 8.97 20.99
C ARG A 187 1.55 9.40 22.41
N GLY A 188 0.54 9.43 23.27
CA GLY A 188 0.60 10.11 24.57
C GLY A 188 0.46 11.63 24.39
N THR A 189 -0.31 12.27 25.24
CA THR A 189 -0.49 13.74 25.18
C THR A 189 0.72 14.51 25.69
N ASP A 190 1.54 13.89 26.56
CA ASP A 190 2.65 14.54 27.26
C ASP A 190 3.93 14.62 26.40
N ASP A 191 3.99 13.87 25.28
CA ASP A 191 5.17 13.77 24.40
C ASP A 191 5.00 14.46 23.04
N LEU A 192 4.21 15.53 22.96
CA LEU A 192 3.93 16.26 21.72
C LEU A 192 4.43 17.73 21.72
N PRO A 193 5.66 18.04 22.21
CA PRO A 193 6.17 19.40 22.22
C PRO A 193 6.26 19.91 20.77
N ASP A 194 5.73 21.13 20.56
CA ASP A 194 5.79 21.85 19.28
C ASP A 194 5.16 21.11 18.09
N LEU A 195 4.21 20.19 18.33
CA LEU A 195 3.50 19.52 17.26
C LEU A 195 2.63 20.51 16.49
N VAL A 196 2.81 20.54 15.18
CA VAL A 196 1.92 21.23 14.26
C VAL A 196 0.95 20.23 13.64
N HIS A 197 -0.33 20.54 13.67
CA HIS A 197 -1.36 19.76 12.98
C HIS A 197 -1.89 20.56 11.79
N HIS A 198 -1.62 20.05 10.58
CA HIS A 198 -2.03 20.68 9.33
C HIS A 198 -3.18 19.92 8.66
N SER A 199 -4.16 20.65 8.15
CA SER A 199 -5.28 20.12 7.39
C SER A 199 -5.66 21.05 6.23
N ASP A 200 -6.54 20.57 5.35
CA ASP A 200 -7.24 21.46 4.43
C ASP A 200 -8.20 22.39 5.17
N ARG A 201 -8.82 23.32 4.43
CA ARG A 201 -9.86 24.23 4.98
C ARG A 201 -11.24 23.59 5.09
N GLY A 202 -11.35 22.28 5.23
CA GLY A 202 -12.61 21.61 5.47
C GLY A 202 -13.33 22.18 6.70
N VAL A 203 -14.64 22.37 6.61
CA VAL A 203 -15.47 22.92 7.71
C VAL A 203 -15.29 22.12 9.01
N GLN A 204 -15.02 20.82 8.89
CA GLN A 204 -14.80 19.90 10.01
C GLN A 204 -13.54 20.26 10.82
N TYR A 205 -12.44 20.59 10.13
CA TYR A 205 -11.15 20.91 10.74
C TYR A 205 -11.06 22.32 11.31
N VAL A 206 -11.85 23.25 10.76
CA VAL A 206 -11.93 24.64 11.27
C VAL A 206 -13.05 24.85 12.30
N SER A 207 -13.75 23.78 12.66
CA SER A 207 -14.80 23.85 13.69
C SER A 207 -14.20 24.24 15.04
N MET A 208 -14.98 25.00 15.85
CA MET A 208 -14.57 25.40 17.19
C MET A 208 -14.19 24.19 18.07
N ARG A 209 -14.94 23.07 17.97
CA ARG A 209 -14.67 21.85 18.75
C ARG A 209 -13.31 21.26 18.41
N TYR A 210 -12.97 21.20 17.12
CA TYR A 210 -11.70 20.65 16.65
C TYR A 210 -10.51 21.56 17.11
N SER A 211 -10.64 22.86 16.90
CA SER A 211 -9.63 23.84 17.33
C SER A 211 -9.44 23.86 18.85
N THR A 212 -10.52 23.79 19.63
CA THR A 212 -10.44 23.69 21.10
C THR A 212 -9.71 22.43 21.54
N ARG A 213 -9.95 21.31 20.85
CA ARG A 213 -9.28 20.05 21.19
C ARG A 213 -7.78 20.07 20.90
N LEU A 214 -7.37 20.65 19.77
CA LEU A 214 -5.95 20.87 19.47
C LEU A 214 -5.28 21.75 20.52
N ALA A 215 -5.91 22.87 20.88
CA ALA A 215 -5.42 23.78 21.90
C ALA A 215 -5.28 23.10 23.28
N ALA A 216 -6.27 22.28 23.67
CA ALA A 216 -6.21 21.50 24.91
C ALA A 216 -5.08 20.45 24.94
N ALA A 217 -4.64 20.01 23.77
CA ALA A 217 -3.48 19.10 23.63
C ALA A 217 -2.15 19.84 23.40
N GLY A 218 -2.13 21.19 23.42
CA GLY A 218 -0.93 21.98 23.15
C GLY A 218 -0.44 21.94 21.70
N ILE A 219 -1.31 21.56 20.77
CA ILE A 219 -0.99 21.37 19.34
C ILE A 219 -1.30 22.66 18.57
N ALA A 220 -0.34 23.14 17.78
CA ALA A 220 -0.53 24.31 16.93
C ALA A 220 -1.31 23.94 15.67
N PRO A 221 -2.50 24.58 15.42
CA PRO A 221 -3.24 24.34 14.19
C PRO A 221 -2.58 25.07 13.02
N SER A 222 -2.59 24.40 11.85
CA SER A 222 -2.20 24.97 10.57
C SER A 222 -3.22 24.59 9.50
N VAL A 223 -3.56 25.53 8.63
CA VAL A 223 -4.56 25.30 7.58
C VAL A 223 -4.04 25.82 6.24
N GLY A 224 -4.15 24.99 5.21
CA GLY A 224 -3.72 25.32 3.85
C GLY A 224 -4.44 26.54 3.26
N ARG A 225 -3.88 27.11 2.20
CA ARG A 225 -4.43 28.26 1.49
C ARG A 225 -5.68 27.87 0.71
N ARG A 226 -6.54 28.84 0.44
CA ARG A 226 -7.77 28.61 -0.28
C ARG A 226 -7.52 28.23 -1.73
N GLY A 227 -8.09 27.09 -2.18
CA GLY A 227 -8.10 26.69 -3.59
C GLY A 227 -6.77 26.09 -4.09
N ASP A 228 -5.82 25.80 -3.21
CA ASP A 228 -4.54 25.21 -3.59
C ASP A 228 -4.49 23.74 -3.16
N SER A 229 -4.64 22.85 -4.16
CA SER A 229 -4.60 21.40 -3.96
C SER A 229 -3.22 20.87 -3.52
N TYR A 230 -2.17 21.69 -3.59
CA TYR A 230 -0.83 21.29 -3.16
C TYR A 230 -0.59 21.50 -1.67
N ASP A 231 -1.46 22.25 -1.00
CA ASP A 231 -1.29 22.60 0.41
C ASP A 231 -1.53 21.42 1.36
N ASN A 232 -2.09 20.29 0.89
CA ASN A 232 -2.22 19.04 1.66
C ASN A 232 -1.76 17.80 0.86
N ALA A 233 -0.81 17.99 -0.06
CA ALA A 233 -0.39 16.98 -1.03
C ALA A 233 0.08 15.64 -0.40
N LEU A 234 0.60 15.67 0.83
CA LEU A 234 1.02 14.46 1.53
C LEU A 234 -0.18 13.61 1.95
N ALA A 235 -1.16 14.20 2.61
CA ALA A 235 -2.38 13.50 3.03
C ALA A 235 -3.16 13.00 1.79
N GLU A 236 -3.29 13.84 0.75
CA GLU A 236 -3.88 13.44 -0.53
C GLU A 236 -3.15 12.24 -1.17
N SER A 237 -1.83 12.20 -1.05
CA SER A 237 -1.04 11.07 -1.56
C SER A 237 -1.36 9.77 -0.84
N VAL A 238 -1.49 9.77 0.47
CA VAL A 238 -1.86 8.59 1.28
C VAL A 238 -3.30 8.18 1.00
N ILE A 239 -4.22 9.14 0.91
CA ILE A 239 -5.62 8.88 0.50
C ILE A 239 -5.68 8.29 -0.91
N GLY A 240 -4.86 8.79 -1.85
CA GLY A 240 -4.76 8.23 -3.19
C GLY A 240 -4.29 6.77 -3.20
N LEU A 241 -3.38 6.40 -2.29
CA LEU A 241 -2.99 4.99 -2.10
C LEU A 241 -4.15 4.18 -1.51
N TYR A 242 -4.83 4.67 -0.49
CA TYR A 242 -6.00 4.03 0.09
C TYR A 242 -7.09 3.76 -0.96
N LYS A 243 -7.44 4.79 -1.74
CA LYS A 243 -8.40 4.66 -2.85
C LYS A 243 -7.99 3.59 -3.86
N THR A 244 -6.71 3.52 -4.19
CA THR A 244 -6.19 2.61 -5.21
C THR A 244 -5.98 1.19 -4.68
N GLU A 245 -5.45 1.08 -3.47
CA GLU A 245 -5.02 -0.20 -2.87
C GLU A 245 -6.15 -0.93 -2.14
N VAL A 246 -7.23 -0.21 -1.76
CA VAL A 246 -8.40 -0.75 -1.07
C VAL A 246 -9.68 -0.54 -1.87
N ILE A 247 -10.09 0.71 -2.02
CA ILE A 247 -11.44 1.05 -2.48
C ILE A 247 -11.65 0.62 -3.92
N GLY A 248 -10.74 0.97 -4.83
CA GLY A 248 -10.84 0.66 -6.26
C GLY A 248 -10.61 -0.80 -6.63
N ARG A 249 -10.40 -1.70 -5.65
CA ARG A 249 -10.22 -3.14 -5.88
C ARG A 249 -11.50 -3.95 -5.75
N ARG A 250 -12.57 -3.32 -5.34
CA ARG A 250 -13.90 -3.94 -5.27
C ARG A 250 -14.90 -3.12 -6.08
N ASP A 251 -15.74 -3.80 -6.83
CA ASP A 251 -16.78 -3.17 -7.63
C ASP A 251 -17.90 -2.58 -6.74
N ARG A 252 -18.10 -3.13 -5.56
CA ARG A 252 -19.16 -2.71 -4.64
C ARG A 252 -18.76 -2.91 -3.18
N TRP A 253 -19.04 -1.89 -2.36
CA TRP A 253 -18.95 -1.90 -0.91
C TRP A 253 -20.36 -2.02 -0.33
N GLN A 254 -20.52 -2.79 0.76
CA GLN A 254 -21.86 -2.98 1.35
C GLN A 254 -22.26 -1.78 2.19
N GLY A 255 -21.52 -1.45 3.23
CA GLY A 255 -21.79 -0.37 4.15
C GLY A 255 -20.59 0.01 5.00
N LEU A 256 -20.85 0.63 6.15
CA LEU A 256 -19.86 1.15 7.08
C LEU A 256 -18.88 0.09 7.56
N GLU A 257 -19.38 -1.03 8.07
CA GLU A 257 -18.55 -2.09 8.68
C GLU A 257 -17.58 -2.72 7.69
N ASP A 258 -18.01 -2.92 6.43
CA ASP A 258 -17.17 -3.48 5.38
C ASP A 258 -15.98 -2.56 5.04
N VAL A 259 -16.23 -1.24 4.98
CA VAL A 259 -15.20 -0.22 4.75
C VAL A 259 -14.29 -0.10 5.98
N GLU A 260 -14.85 -0.11 7.19
CA GLU A 260 -14.08 0.00 8.44
C GLU A 260 -13.12 -1.17 8.62
N PHE A 261 -13.60 -2.40 8.41
CA PHE A 261 -12.74 -3.60 8.49
C PHE A 261 -11.62 -3.59 7.44
N ALA A 262 -11.93 -3.20 6.21
CA ALA A 262 -10.92 -3.08 5.16
C ALA A 262 -9.89 -1.99 5.47
N THR A 263 -10.34 -0.86 6.04
CA THR A 263 -9.47 0.24 6.47
C THR A 263 -8.54 -0.20 7.60
N LEU A 264 -9.07 -0.89 8.61
CA LEU A 264 -8.28 -1.45 9.72
C LEU A 264 -7.13 -2.33 9.20
N ARG A 265 -7.45 -3.29 8.33
CA ARG A 265 -6.46 -4.19 7.73
C ARG A 265 -5.41 -3.43 6.92
N TRP A 266 -5.85 -2.46 6.12
CA TRP A 266 -4.94 -1.70 5.28
C TRP A 266 -4.03 -0.80 6.11
N VAL A 267 -4.53 -0.11 7.14
CA VAL A 267 -3.72 0.73 8.03
C VAL A 267 -2.66 -0.09 8.76
N ASP A 268 -3.03 -1.27 9.28
CA ASP A 268 -2.06 -2.18 9.89
C ASP A 268 -0.97 -2.60 8.90
N TRP A 269 -1.38 -3.08 7.73
CA TRP A 269 -0.45 -3.47 6.68
C TRP A 269 0.39 -2.29 6.18
N PHE A 270 -0.19 -1.11 5.97
CA PHE A 270 0.49 0.10 5.55
C PHE A 270 1.60 0.49 6.52
N ASN A 271 1.29 0.51 7.81
CA ASN A 271 2.22 0.93 8.84
C ASN A 271 3.33 -0.09 9.10
N HIS A 272 3.03 -1.39 9.10
CA HIS A 272 3.94 -2.42 9.62
C HIS A 272 4.60 -3.28 8.53
N ARG A 273 4.03 -3.36 7.33
CA ARG A 273 4.51 -4.27 6.29
C ARG A 273 4.77 -3.62 4.94
N ARG A 274 4.05 -2.55 4.60
CA ARG A 274 4.15 -1.93 3.30
C ARG A 274 5.49 -1.22 3.10
N LEU A 275 6.27 -1.67 2.12
CA LEU A 275 7.48 -0.98 1.68
C LEU A 275 7.09 0.35 1.03
N PHE A 276 7.46 1.46 1.69
CA PHE A 276 7.09 2.80 1.25
C PHE A 276 8.28 3.53 0.63
N GLY A 277 8.19 3.81 -0.67
CA GLY A 277 9.28 4.39 -1.46
C GLY A 277 9.86 5.69 -0.90
N PRO A 278 9.02 6.69 -0.53
CA PRO A 278 9.48 7.99 -0.03
C PRO A 278 10.39 7.95 1.20
N ILE A 279 10.35 6.87 1.99
CA ILE A 279 11.20 6.67 3.18
C ILE A 279 12.20 5.51 3.00
N GLY A 280 12.61 5.22 1.75
CA GLY A 280 13.64 4.24 1.48
C GLY A 280 13.18 2.78 1.40
N TYR A 281 11.92 2.52 1.06
CA TYR A 281 11.34 1.18 0.95
C TYR A 281 11.41 0.36 2.25
N VAL A 282 11.08 1.02 3.35
CA VAL A 282 10.85 0.39 4.65
C VAL A 282 9.40 0.66 5.09
N PRO A 283 8.81 -0.15 5.97
CA PRO A 283 7.52 0.16 6.58
C PRO A 283 7.59 1.42 7.45
N PRO A 284 6.53 2.26 7.49
CA PRO A 284 6.47 3.46 8.32
C PRO A 284 6.84 3.24 9.79
N ALA A 285 6.31 2.21 10.42
CA ALA A 285 6.61 1.89 11.82
C ALA A 285 8.07 1.47 12.04
N GLU A 286 8.68 0.76 11.09
CA GLU A 286 10.10 0.39 11.14
C GLU A 286 11.00 1.62 10.98
N TYR A 287 10.64 2.54 10.06
CA TYR A 287 11.38 3.78 9.86
C TYR A 287 11.40 4.64 11.14
N GLU A 288 10.25 4.75 11.80
CA GLU A 288 10.12 5.47 13.06
C GLU A 288 10.89 4.78 14.20
N ALA A 289 10.80 3.45 14.31
CA ALA A 289 11.53 2.69 15.34
C ALA A 289 13.05 2.88 15.24
N ARG A 290 13.59 2.99 14.03
CA ARG A 290 15.03 3.28 13.82
C ARG A 290 15.45 4.63 14.37
N TYR A 291 14.59 5.65 14.27
CA TYR A 291 14.85 6.96 14.86
C TYR A 291 15.02 6.87 16.36
N TYR A 292 14.09 6.21 17.05
CA TYR A 292 14.18 6.08 18.51
C TYR A 292 15.38 5.23 18.96
N GLN A 293 15.72 4.18 18.23
CA GLN A 293 16.92 3.37 18.50
C GLN A 293 18.21 4.21 18.38
N GLN A 294 18.31 5.05 17.37
CA GLN A 294 19.47 5.95 17.19
C GLN A 294 19.52 7.02 18.28
N ALA A 295 18.39 7.60 18.66
CA ALA A 295 18.31 8.60 19.72
C ALA A 295 18.67 8.04 21.12
N THR A 296 18.42 6.73 21.35
CA THR A 296 18.79 6.07 22.62
C THR A 296 20.26 5.65 22.64
N ALA A 297 20.92 5.54 21.48
CA ALA A 297 22.32 5.13 21.35
C ALA A 297 23.31 6.31 21.31
N ALA A 298 22.81 7.56 21.20
CA ALA A 298 23.58 8.80 21.19
C ALA A 298 23.57 9.48 22.56
#